data_d323e73ac0dd5e36a112fc1615fb167d
#
_entry.id   d323e73ac0dd5e36a112fc1615fb167d
#
_cell.length_a   1.000
_cell.length_b   1.000
_cell.length_c   1.000
_cell.angle_alpha   90.00
_cell.angle_beta   90.00
_cell.angle_gamma   90.00
#
_symmetry.space_group_name_H-M   'P 1'
#
loop_
_entity.id
_entity.type
_entity.pdbx_description
1 polymer ?
#
loop_
_entity_poly.entity_id
_entity_poly.type
_entity_poly.pdbx_seq_one_letter_code
_entity_poly.pdbx_strand_id
1 'polypeptide(L)'
;MMHSDKTMSYLDDMLNALKHTARFIENMSYETFRHDDKTLFALKHALGIVGQTAQKMPPSLREQYPNIPWREMARMPDKLAYDHIGVSQMVLWQTARVDLPALAPALDAMRIRVKDAMG
;
A
#
# COMPACT_ATOMS: atom_id res chain seq x y z
N MET A 1 -14.96 -5.27 -19.77
CA MET A 1 -15.03 -6.47 -18.97
C MET A 1 -15.04 -6.16 -17.49
N MET A 2 -15.83 -6.89 -16.74
CA MET A 2 -16.04 -6.63 -15.33
C MET A 2 -14.77 -6.70 -14.49
N HIS A 3 -13.84 -7.59 -14.85
CA HIS A 3 -12.57 -7.71 -14.14
C HIS A 3 -11.73 -6.45 -14.21
N SER A 4 -11.72 -5.78 -15.36
CA SER A 4 -10.89 -4.59 -15.55
C SER A 4 -11.39 -3.41 -14.71
N ASP A 5 -12.71 -3.26 -14.58
CA ASP A 5 -13.27 -2.17 -13.77
C ASP A 5 -12.91 -2.33 -12.29
N LYS A 6 -13.05 -3.54 -11.76
CA LYS A 6 -12.68 -3.81 -10.37
C LYS A 6 -11.18 -3.69 -10.16
N THR A 7 -10.41 -4.18 -11.13
CA THR A 7 -8.94 -4.09 -11.06
C THR A 7 -8.50 -2.64 -11.02
N MET A 8 -9.09 -1.79 -11.87
CA MET A 8 -8.78 -0.36 -11.87
C MET A 8 -9.10 0.27 -10.51
N SER A 9 -10.26 -0.09 -9.94
CA SER A 9 -10.65 0.41 -8.64
C SER A 9 -9.65 0.00 -7.56
N TYR A 10 -9.21 -1.26 -7.58
CA TYR A 10 -8.22 -1.75 -6.63
C TYR A 10 -6.89 -1.01 -6.76
N LEU A 11 -6.44 -0.82 -8.00
CA LEU A 11 -5.20 -0.09 -8.25
C LEU A 11 -5.30 1.37 -7.80
N ASP A 12 -6.43 2.01 -8.06
CA ASP A 12 -6.65 3.39 -7.63
C ASP A 12 -6.66 3.49 -6.11
N ASP A 13 -7.28 2.56 -5.42
CA ASP A 13 -7.30 2.54 -3.95
C ASP A 13 -5.89 2.39 -3.38
N MET A 14 -5.10 1.48 -3.95
CA MET A 14 -3.71 1.29 -3.51
C MET A 14 -2.87 2.53 -3.77
N LEU A 15 -2.94 3.07 -4.98
CA LEU A 15 -2.15 4.24 -5.35
C LEU A 15 -2.53 5.47 -4.52
N ASN A 16 -3.82 5.65 -4.24
CA ASN A 16 -4.27 6.72 -3.35
C ASN A 16 -3.73 6.54 -1.94
N ALA A 17 -3.73 5.31 -1.43
CA ALA A 17 -3.18 5.04 -0.10
C ALA A 17 -1.69 5.38 -0.04
N LEU A 18 -0.92 5.01 -1.07
CA LEU A 18 0.50 5.34 -1.16
C LEU A 18 0.72 6.85 -1.18
N LYS A 19 -0.07 7.55 -1.99
CA LYS A 19 0.03 9.00 -2.14
C LYS A 19 -0.29 9.72 -0.83
N HIS A 20 -1.35 9.31 -0.15
CA HIS A 20 -1.71 9.90 1.13
C HIS A 20 -0.65 9.64 2.19
N THR A 21 -0.11 8.43 2.25
CA THR A 21 0.94 8.08 3.19
C THR A 21 2.16 8.97 2.99
N ALA A 22 2.59 9.16 1.74
CA ALA A 22 3.73 10.02 1.45
C ALA A 22 3.49 11.45 1.94
N ARG A 23 2.27 11.94 1.80
CA ARG A 23 1.90 13.29 2.27
C ARG A 23 1.87 13.39 3.78
N PHE A 24 1.37 12.34 4.47
CA PHE A 24 1.27 12.35 5.93
C PHE A 24 2.64 12.49 6.59
N ILE A 25 3.66 11.86 6.01
CA ILE A 25 5.00 11.86 6.58
C ILE A 25 5.94 12.86 5.95
N GLU A 26 5.44 13.65 4.99
CA GLU A 26 6.25 14.66 4.31
C GLU A 26 6.84 15.62 5.35
N ASN A 27 8.14 15.85 5.24
CA ASN A 27 8.89 16.72 6.14
C ASN A 27 8.93 16.25 7.60
N MET A 28 8.53 15.02 7.88
CA MET A 28 8.65 14.46 9.21
C MET A 28 9.99 13.74 9.41
N SER A 29 10.54 13.84 10.62
CA SER A 29 11.61 12.98 11.07
C SER A 29 10.99 11.76 11.75
N TYR A 30 11.79 10.70 11.93
CA TYR A 30 11.33 9.56 12.71
C TYR A 30 10.94 9.96 14.13
N GLU A 31 11.71 10.86 14.73
CA GLU A 31 11.45 11.31 16.09
C GLU A 31 10.09 11.99 16.22
N THR A 32 9.72 12.82 15.24
CA THR A 32 8.41 13.45 15.21
C THR A 32 7.30 12.40 14.95
N PHE A 33 7.56 11.51 14.00
CA PHE A 33 6.60 10.47 13.60
C PHE A 33 6.20 9.57 14.75
N ARG A 34 7.18 9.12 15.54
CA ARG A 34 6.93 8.15 16.62
C ARG A 34 6.03 8.68 17.72
N HIS A 35 5.91 9.99 17.83
CA HIS A 35 5.09 10.66 18.85
C HIS A 35 3.80 11.25 18.26
N ASP A 36 3.54 11.06 16.98
CA ASP A 36 2.37 11.63 16.33
C ASP A 36 1.30 10.56 16.15
N ASP A 37 0.41 10.46 17.13
CA ASP A 37 -0.65 9.44 17.12
C ASP A 37 -1.55 9.57 15.90
N LYS A 38 -1.85 10.79 15.50
CA LYS A 38 -2.72 11.03 14.33
C LYS A 38 -2.11 10.42 13.07
N THR A 39 -0.82 10.64 12.85
CA THR A 39 -0.12 10.08 11.70
C THR A 39 -0.02 8.56 11.80
N LEU A 40 0.22 8.03 13.00
CA LEU A 40 0.28 6.58 13.21
C LEU A 40 -1.06 5.92 12.88
N PHE A 41 -2.17 6.49 13.31
CA PHE A 41 -3.50 5.97 12.99
C PHE A 41 -3.77 6.06 11.49
N ALA A 42 -3.41 7.18 10.86
CA ALA A 42 -3.61 7.37 9.43
C ALA A 42 -2.80 6.35 8.63
N LEU A 43 -1.56 6.09 9.02
CA LEU A 43 -0.71 5.11 8.37
C LEU A 43 -1.29 3.70 8.50
N LYS A 44 -1.76 3.34 9.69
CA LYS A 44 -2.39 2.04 9.91
C LYS A 44 -3.56 1.83 8.98
N HIS A 45 -4.40 2.85 8.82
CA HIS A 45 -5.53 2.80 7.90
C HIS A 45 -5.07 2.58 6.45
N ALA A 46 -4.04 3.31 6.03
CA ALA A 46 -3.49 3.18 4.67
C ALA A 46 -2.93 1.79 4.43
N LEU A 47 -2.20 1.23 5.40
CA LEU A 47 -1.66 -0.13 5.28
C LEU A 47 -2.78 -1.17 5.18
N GLY A 48 -3.86 -0.95 5.91
CA GLY A 48 -5.05 -1.80 5.82
C GLY A 48 -5.63 -1.79 4.41
N ILE A 49 -5.74 -0.62 3.79
CA ILE A 49 -6.23 -0.49 2.42
C ILE A 49 -5.33 -1.26 1.46
N VAL A 50 -4.02 -1.05 1.53
CA VAL A 50 -3.07 -1.72 0.65
C VAL A 50 -3.18 -3.23 0.77
N GLY A 51 -3.19 -3.73 2.01
CA GLY A 51 -3.23 -5.18 2.25
C GLY A 51 -4.53 -5.83 1.82
N GLN A 52 -5.65 -5.23 2.20
CA GLN A 52 -6.97 -5.77 1.86
C GLN A 52 -7.19 -5.75 0.35
N THR A 53 -6.75 -4.69 -0.30
CA THR A 53 -6.90 -4.56 -1.75
C THR A 53 -6.02 -5.57 -2.49
N ALA A 54 -4.79 -5.76 -2.02
CA ALA A 54 -3.90 -6.78 -2.59
C ALA A 54 -4.50 -8.18 -2.49
N GLN A 55 -5.17 -8.48 -1.37
CA GLN A 55 -5.82 -9.78 -1.17
C GLN A 55 -6.98 -10.00 -2.15
N LYS A 56 -7.64 -8.92 -2.56
CA LYS A 56 -8.77 -8.99 -3.50
C LYS A 56 -8.34 -9.14 -4.96
N MET A 57 -7.08 -8.84 -5.24
CA MET A 57 -6.57 -8.90 -6.61
C MET A 57 -6.61 -10.34 -7.12
N PRO A 58 -7.23 -10.61 -8.29
CA PRO A 58 -7.31 -11.97 -8.81
C PRO A 58 -5.95 -12.63 -8.98
N PRO A 59 -5.81 -13.92 -8.63
CA PRO A 59 -4.53 -14.61 -8.77
C PRO A 59 -3.95 -14.57 -10.18
N SER A 60 -4.79 -14.64 -11.20
CA SER A 60 -4.33 -14.58 -12.59
C SER A 60 -3.64 -13.27 -12.92
N LEU A 61 -4.14 -12.17 -12.35
CA LEU A 61 -3.52 -10.86 -12.54
C LEU A 61 -2.22 -10.75 -11.76
N ARG A 62 -2.18 -11.29 -10.54
CA ARG A 62 -0.94 -11.28 -9.76
C ARG A 62 0.17 -12.02 -10.47
N GLU A 63 -0.15 -13.12 -11.14
CA GLU A 63 0.82 -13.90 -11.90
C GLU A 63 1.37 -13.13 -13.11
N GLN A 64 0.57 -12.25 -13.71
CA GLN A 64 0.99 -11.42 -14.84
C GLN A 64 1.95 -10.30 -14.43
N TYR A 65 1.98 -9.94 -13.15
CA TYR A 65 2.81 -8.86 -12.63
C TYR A 65 3.66 -9.34 -11.45
N PRO A 66 4.56 -10.31 -11.69
CA PRO A 66 5.34 -10.93 -10.61
C PRO A 66 6.36 -9.99 -9.95
N ASN A 67 6.64 -8.86 -10.59
CA ASN A 67 7.53 -7.85 -10.03
C ASN A 67 6.89 -7.04 -8.90
N ILE A 68 5.56 -7.17 -8.73
CA ILE A 68 4.86 -6.51 -7.64
C ILE A 68 4.79 -7.50 -6.47
N PRO A 69 5.23 -7.10 -5.27
CA PRO A 69 5.29 -8.02 -4.12
C PRO A 69 3.91 -8.20 -3.46
N TRP A 70 3.01 -8.87 -4.16
CA TRP A 70 1.63 -9.06 -3.73
C TRP A 70 1.49 -9.70 -2.36
N ARG A 71 2.32 -10.73 -2.09
CA ARG A 71 2.26 -11.43 -0.82
C ARG A 71 2.62 -10.53 0.35
N GLU A 72 3.67 -9.74 0.17
CA GLU A 72 4.11 -8.81 1.21
C GLU A 72 3.08 -7.71 1.43
N MET A 73 2.48 -7.20 0.34
CA MET A 73 1.42 -6.20 0.44
C MET A 73 0.21 -6.76 1.18
N ALA A 74 -0.18 -8.00 0.87
CA ALA A 74 -1.33 -8.65 1.51
C ALA A 74 -1.11 -8.86 3.01
N ARG A 75 0.14 -8.93 3.45
CA ARG A 75 0.50 -9.11 4.85
C ARG A 75 0.65 -7.82 5.63
N MET A 76 0.52 -6.68 4.96
CA MET A 76 0.68 -5.39 5.66
C MET A 76 -0.29 -5.20 6.82
N PRO A 77 -1.56 -5.62 6.74
CA PRO A 77 -2.44 -5.55 7.91
C PRO A 77 -1.95 -6.38 9.10
N ASP A 78 -1.21 -7.45 8.86
CA ASP A 78 -0.68 -8.30 9.93
C ASP A 78 0.35 -7.52 10.77
N LYS A 79 1.07 -6.60 10.16
CA LYS A 79 2.01 -5.73 10.89
C LYS A 79 1.30 -4.89 11.93
N LEU A 80 0.04 -4.53 11.65
CA LEU A 80 -0.79 -3.73 12.57
C LEU A 80 -1.18 -4.53 13.80
N ALA A 81 -1.40 -5.84 13.64
CA ALA A 81 -1.77 -6.70 14.75
C ALA A 81 -0.68 -6.78 15.81
N TYR A 82 0.56 -6.60 15.42
CA TYR A 82 1.70 -6.65 16.34
C TYR A 82 1.99 -5.31 17.02
N ASP A 83 1.34 -4.25 16.57
CA ASP A 83 1.62 -2.90 17.09
C ASP A 83 1.33 -2.79 18.59
N HIS A 84 0.25 -3.43 19.04
CA HIS A 84 -0.14 -3.36 20.45
C HIS A 84 0.76 -4.18 21.37
N ILE A 85 1.63 -5.01 20.84
CA ILE A 85 2.63 -5.73 21.62
C ILE A 85 4.04 -5.16 21.43
N GLY A 86 4.11 -3.91 20.99
CA GLY A 86 5.34 -3.16 20.93
C GLY A 86 6.20 -3.39 19.71
N VAL A 87 5.61 -3.82 18.60
CA VAL A 87 6.35 -3.84 17.34
C VAL A 87 6.75 -2.42 17.02
N SER A 88 8.01 -2.26 16.75
CA SER A 88 8.68 -1.00 16.61
C SER A 88 7.99 -0.05 15.63
N GLN A 89 7.75 1.16 16.08
CA GLN A 89 7.32 2.25 15.21
C GLN A 89 8.33 2.48 14.09
N MET A 90 9.58 2.05 14.29
CA MET A 90 10.59 2.09 13.25
C MET A 90 10.19 1.22 12.04
N VAL A 91 9.57 0.06 12.29
CA VAL A 91 9.08 -0.79 11.20
C VAL A 91 8.00 -0.06 10.40
N LEU A 92 7.07 0.61 11.09
CA LEU A 92 6.03 1.38 10.43
C LEU A 92 6.62 2.56 9.66
N TRP A 93 7.60 3.23 10.24
CA TRP A 93 8.29 4.35 9.59
C TRP A 93 8.99 3.90 8.31
N GLN A 94 9.72 2.79 8.36
CA GLN A 94 10.41 2.25 7.20
C GLN A 94 9.44 1.81 6.11
N THR A 95 8.32 1.21 6.52
CA THR A 95 7.27 0.84 5.58
C THR A 95 6.75 2.07 4.85
N ALA A 96 6.42 3.13 5.59
CA ALA A 96 5.88 4.35 5.00
C ALA A 96 6.91 5.12 4.16
N ARG A 97 8.15 5.13 4.62
CA ARG A 97 9.20 5.96 4.02
C ARG A 97 9.87 5.30 2.83
N VAL A 98 10.00 3.98 2.86
CA VAL A 98 10.78 3.23 1.87
C VAL A 98 9.91 2.24 1.10
N ASP A 99 9.25 1.33 1.81
CA ASP A 99 8.59 0.19 1.17
C ASP A 99 7.40 0.62 0.31
N LEU A 100 6.53 1.49 0.83
CA LEU A 100 5.35 1.94 0.09
C LEU A 100 5.72 2.77 -1.14
N PRO A 101 6.61 3.78 -1.03
CA PRO A 101 6.98 4.53 -2.23
C PRO A 101 7.59 3.67 -3.32
N ALA A 102 8.31 2.61 -2.95
CA ALA A 102 8.93 1.70 -3.91
C ALA A 102 7.90 0.92 -4.75
N LEU A 103 6.67 0.79 -4.26
CA LEU A 103 5.61 0.08 -4.97
C LEU A 103 4.99 0.92 -6.09
N ALA A 104 5.05 2.24 -5.99
CA ALA A 104 4.31 3.13 -6.87
C ALA A 104 4.63 2.94 -8.35
N PRO A 105 5.90 2.88 -8.80
CA PRO A 105 6.18 2.75 -10.22
C PRO A 105 5.57 1.51 -10.87
N ALA A 106 5.66 0.37 -10.21
CA ALA A 106 5.14 -0.89 -10.76
C ALA A 106 3.60 -0.88 -10.79
N LEU A 107 2.97 -0.34 -9.73
CA LEU A 107 1.52 -0.22 -9.70
C LEU A 107 1.00 0.77 -10.74
N ASP A 108 1.70 1.89 -10.94
CA ASP A 108 1.35 2.86 -11.98
C ASP A 108 1.46 2.22 -13.37
N ALA A 109 2.53 1.48 -13.62
CA ALA A 109 2.73 0.80 -14.90
C ALA A 109 1.61 -0.23 -15.16
N MET A 110 1.25 -1.00 -14.14
CA MET A 110 0.15 -1.95 -14.23
C MET A 110 -1.16 -1.24 -14.54
N ARG A 111 -1.42 -0.12 -13.85
CA ARG A 111 -2.64 0.65 -14.06
C ARG A 111 -2.77 1.13 -15.49
N ILE A 112 -1.70 1.63 -16.07
CA ILE A 112 -1.68 2.09 -17.46
C ILE A 112 -2.02 0.93 -18.40
N ARG A 113 -1.42 -0.23 -18.19
CA ARG A 113 -1.65 -1.40 -19.06
C ARG A 113 -3.08 -1.91 -18.94
N VAL A 114 -3.63 -1.96 -17.74
CA VAL A 114 -5.01 -2.38 -17.51
C VAL A 114 -5.97 -1.40 -18.18
N LYS A 115 -5.72 -0.09 -18.02
CA LYS A 115 -6.54 0.93 -18.64
C LYS A 115 -6.52 0.84 -20.16
N ASP A 116 -5.34 0.65 -20.74
CA ASP A 116 -5.21 0.49 -22.20
C ASP A 116 -5.96 -0.73 -22.71
N ALA A 117 -5.95 -1.83 -21.94
CA ALA A 117 -6.67 -3.05 -22.30
C ALA A 117 -8.19 -2.89 -22.24
N MET A 118 -8.67 -1.90 -21.51
CA MET A 118 -10.11 -1.60 -21.42
C MET A 118 -10.63 -0.87 -22.65
N GLY A 119 -9.72 -0.44 -23.47
CA GLY A 119 -10.04 0.24 -24.72
C GLY A 119 -10.09 1.69 -24.60
#